data_5157d268ac40b88b84f45181f28ce63d
#
_entry.id   5157d268ac40b88b84f45181f28ce63d
#
_cell.length_a   1.000
_cell.length_b   1.000
_cell.length_c   1.000
_cell.angle_alpha   90.00
_cell.angle_beta   90.00
_cell.angle_gamma   90.00
#
_symmetry.space_group_name_H-M   'P 1'
#
loop_
_entity.id
_entity.type
_entity.pdbx_description
1 polymer ?
#
loop_
_entity_poly.entity_id
_entity_poly.type
_entity_poly.pdbx_seq_one_letter_code
_entity_poly.pdbx_strand_id
1 'polypeptide(L)'
;LYRYQPRVAKPHPVPLLMGYALVNRPYMMDLQEDRSLIRGLLDAGIDVYLIDWGYPDADDRYLNLADYVHRYLGHCVDYLCGQRQLAAINLLGVCQGGALSLCFAALYPEKVRNLVTMVTPVDFHTPDNLLTHLIQHIDIDLLVDTLGNLPGQMLNFAFVSLSPFRLAGQKYVDV
;
A
#
# COMPACT_ATOMS: atom_id res chain seq x y z
N LEU A 1 -12.31 -1.63 3.99
CA LEU A 1 -11.67 -2.89 4.40
C LEU A 1 -12.40 -4.06 3.78
N TYR A 2 -11.71 -4.86 2.96
CA TYR A 2 -12.22 -6.07 2.36
C TYR A 2 -11.69 -7.29 3.11
N ARG A 3 -12.53 -8.31 3.27
CA ARG A 3 -12.13 -9.65 3.69
C ARG A 3 -12.27 -10.58 2.50
N TYR A 4 -11.21 -11.28 2.17
CA TYR A 4 -11.28 -12.34 1.16
C TYR A 4 -11.82 -13.63 1.78
N GLN A 5 -12.65 -14.35 1.01
CA GLN A 5 -13.20 -15.61 1.49
C GLN A 5 -12.08 -16.64 1.63
N PRO A 6 -11.93 -17.26 2.82
CA PRO A 6 -10.93 -18.30 3.01
C PRO A 6 -11.12 -19.46 2.02
N ARG A 7 -10.00 -19.99 1.52
CA ARG A 7 -10.00 -21.15 0.60
C ARG A 7 -9.76 -22.48 1.33
N VAL A 8 -9.53 -22.43 2.64
CA VAL A 8 -9.38 -23.59 3.52
C VAL A 8 -10.51 -23.62 4.56
N ALA A 9 -10.87 -24.81 5.03
CA ALA A 9 -11.96 -24.98 5.99
C ALA A 9 -11.68 -24.29 7.33
N LYS A 10 -10.41 -24.19 7.75
CA LYS A 10 -10.00 -23.57 9.02
C LYS A 10 -8.79 -22.68 8.78
N PRO A 11 -8.98 -21.39 8.51
CA PRO A 11 -7.87 -20.46 8.34
C PRO A 11 -7.14 -20.20 9.65
N HIS A 12 -5.92 -19.66 9.55
CA HIS A 12 -5.12 -19.27 10.70
C HIS A 12 -5.88 -18.26 11.57
N PRO A 13 -5.88 -18.41 12.91
CA PRO A 13 -6.68 -17.59 13.82
C PRO A 13 -6.28 -16.11 13.84
N VAL A 14 -5.00 -15.79 13.56
CA VAL A 14 -4.51 -14.42 13.51
C VAL A 14 -4.58 -13.93 12.07
N PRO A 15 -5.43 -12.92 11.75
CA PRO A 15 -5.59 -12.42 10.41
C PRO A 15 -4.36 -11.65 9.92
N LEU A 16 -4.25 -11.55 8.60
CA LEU A 16 -3.29 -10.70 7.91
C LEU A 16 -4.02 -9.49 7.31
N LEU A 17 -3.65 -8.30 7.74
CA LEU A 17 -4.07 -7.05 7.12
C LEU A 17 -3.04 -6.60 6.11
N MET A 18 -3.45 -6.40 4.87
CA MET A 18 -2.61 -5.95 3.77
C MET A 18 -2.86 -4.47 3.46
N GLY A 19 -1.78 -3.70 3.32
CA GLY A 19 -1.77 -2.33 2.82
C GLY A 19 -0.89 -2.20 1.58
N TYR A 20 -1.33 -1.41 0.61
CA TYR A 20 -0.59 -1.11 -0.62
C TYR A 20 -0.41 0.40 -0.79
N ALA A 21 0.30 0.83 -1.84
CA ALA A 21 0.58 2.24 -2.09
C ALA A 21 -0.69 3.01 -2.49
N LEU A 22 -0.86 4.23 -1.99
CA LEU A 22 -2.00 5.11 -2.29
C LEU A 22 -2.20 5.37 -3.78
N VAL A 23 -1.10 5.32 -4.56
CA VAL A 23 -1.12 5.50 -6.02
C VAL A 23 -1.61 4.26 -6.78
N ASN A 24 -1.75 3.12 -6.11
CA ASN A 24 -2.16 1.85 -6.71
C ASN A 24 -3.64 1.54 -6.44
N ARG A 25 -4.07 0.38 -6.93
CA ARG A 25 -5.42 -0.14 -6.73
C ARG A 25 -5.38 -1.50 -6.06
N PRO A 26 -6.44 -1.90 -5.32
CA PRO A 26 -6.47 -3.18 -4.60
C PRO A 26 -6.24 -4.40 -5.49
N TYR A 27 -6.68 -4.36 -6.75
CA TYR A 27 -6.49 -5.46 -7.70
C TYR A 27 -5.02 -5.75 -8.05
N MET A 28 -4.08 -4.83 -7.71
CA MET A 28 -2.65 -5.10 -7.89
C MET A 28 -2.15 -6.29 -7.07
N MET A 29 -2.86 -6.64 -6.00
CA MET A 29 -2.55 -7.80 -5.16
C MET A 29 -3.22 -9.10 -5.66
N ASP A 30 -4.16 -8.98 -6.62
CA ASP A 30 -4.97 -10.08 -7.15
C ASP A 30 -5.20 -9.89 -8.66
N LEU A 31 -4.12 -9.85 -9.44
CA LEU A 31 -4.16 -9.48 -10.87
C LEU A 31 -4.89 -10.51 -11.72
N GLN A 32 -4.54 -11.77 -11.56
CA GLN A 32 -5.13 -12.89 -12.29
C GLN A 32 -4.87 -14.20 -11.54
N GLU A 33 -5.45 -15.27 -12.01
CA GLU A 33 -5.52 -16.53 -11.28
C GLU A 33 -4.15 -17.12 -10.89
N ASP A 34 -3.18 -17.05 -11.79
CA ASP A 34 -1.82 -17.53 -11.62
C ASP A 34 -0.83 -16.46 -11.11
N ARG A 35 -1.30 -15.19 -10.97
CA ARG A 35 -0.52 -14.05 -10.48
C ARG A 35 -1.28 -13.30 -9.39
N SER A 36 -1.62 -14.00 -8.32
CA SER A 36 -2.36 -13.45 -7.18
C SER A 36 -1.62 -13.74 -5.89
N LEU A 37 -1.10 -12.69 -5.26
CA LEU A 37 -0.54 -12.80 -3.91
C LEU A 37 -1.63 -13.21 -2.92
N ILE A 38 -2.83 -12.66 -3.07
CA ILE A 38 -3.98 -12.94 -2.19
C ILE A 38 -4.35 -14.41 -2.27
N ARG A 39 -4.48 -14.99 -3.47
CA ARG A 39 -4.82 -16.42 -3.61
C ARG A 39 -3.76 -17.32 -2.98
N GLY A 40 -2.48 -17.03 -3.21
CA GLY A 40 -1.39 -17.78 -2.59
C GLY A 40 -1.45 -17.77 -1.06
N LEU A 41 -1.76 -16.63 -0.46
CA LEU A 41 -1.94 -16.52 1.00
C LEU A 41 -3.18 -17.28 1.49
N LEU A 42 -4.29 -17.20 0.77
CA LEU A 42 -5.53 -17.92 1.12
C LEU A 42 -5.34 -19.43 1.01
N ASP A 43 -4.63 -19.92 -0.03
CA ASP A 43 -4.30 -21.34 -0.20
C ASP A 43 -3.35 -21.84 0.88
N ALA A 44 -2.47 -20.96 1.38
CA ALA A 44 -1.64 -21.23 2.56
C ALA A 44 -2.40 -21.18 3.89
N GLY A 45 -3.72 -20.91 3.86
CA GLY A 45 -4.56 -20.88 5.04
C GLY A 45 -4.55 -19.56 5.82
N ILE A 46 -4.04 -18.48 5.25
CA ILE A 46 -4.05 -17.16 5.90
C ILE A 46 -5.44 -16.52 5.74
N ASP A 47 -5.97 -15.93 6.80
CA ASP A 47 -7.20 -15.13 6.76
C ASP A 47 -6.85 -13.70 6.33
N VAL A 48 -7.10 -13.35 5.07
CA VAL A 48 -6.59 -12.15 4.41
C VAL A 48 -7.63 -11.03 4.42
N TYR A 49 -7.18 -9.86 4.88
CA TYR A 49 -7.89 -8.60 4.79
C TYR A 49 -7.06 -7.59 4.00
N LEU A 50 -7.71 -6.73 3.23
CA LEU A 50 -7.08 -5.70 2.42
C LEU A 50 -7.72 -4.34 2.69
N ILE A 51 -6.88 -3.33 2.96
CA ILE A 51 -7.35 -1.95 3.00
C ILE A 51 -7.59 -1.49 1.56
N ASP A 52 -8.73 -0.88 1.30
CA ASP A 52 -8.97 -0.08 0.11
C ASP A 52 -8.94 1.38 0.49
N TRP A 53 -7.99 2.11 -0.05
CA TRP A 53 -7.83 3.55 0.21
C TRP A 53 -8.87 4.41 -0.51
N GLY A 54 -9.66 3.82 -1.42
CA GLY A 54 -10.64 4.53 -2.24
C GLY A 54 -10.00 5.38 -3.34
N TYR A 55 -10.79 6.33 -3.82
CA TYR A 55 -10.35 7.38 -4.74
C TYR A 55 -10.37 8.69 -3.99
N PRO A 56 -9.25 9.44 -3.94
CA PRO A 56 -9.23 10.72 -3.26
C PRO A 56 -10.16 11.71 -3.97
N ASP A 57 -10.85 12.52 -3.20
CA ASP A 57 -11.65 13.66 -3.66
C ASP A 57 -11.10 14.98 -3.11
N ALA A 58 -11.84 16.08 -3.32
CA ALA A 58 -11.39 17.39 -2.92
C ALA A 58 -11.21 17.55 -1.39
N ASP A 59 -11.96 16.80 -0.59
CA ASP A 59 -11.87 16.86 0.88
C ASP A 59 -10.65 16.10 1.39
N ASP A 60 -10.19 15.09 0.66
CA ASP A 60 -9.01 14.30 1.01
C ASP A 60 -7.69 15.08 0.91
N ARG A 61 -7.69 16.26 0.29
CA ARG A 61 -6.50 17.14 0.21
C ARG A 61 -5.93 17.54 1.57
N TYR A 62 -6.74 17.48 2.62
CA TYR A 62 -6.34 17.82 3.98
C TYR A 62 -5.80 16.63 4.78
N LEU A 63 -5.88 15.41 4.21
CA LEU A 63 -5.33 14.22 4.83
C LEU A 63 -3.80 14.26 4.83
N ASN A 64 -3.24 13.93 5.97
CA ASN A 64 -1.80 13.87 6.17
C ASN A 64 -1.36 12.45 6.55
N LEU A 65 -0.06 12.25 6.70
CA LEU A 65 0.51 10.94 7.04
C LEU A 65 -0.08 10.35 8.33
N ALA A 66 -0.33 11.21 9.33
CA ALA A 66 -0.92 10.77 10.60
C ALA A 66 -2.34 10.21 10.41
N ASP A 67 -3.14 10.79 9.51
CA ASP A 67 -4.48 10.28 9.21
C ASP A 67 -4.41 8.85 8.64
N TYR A 68 -3.49 8.60 7.71
CA TYR A 68 -3.32 7.26 7.13
C TYR A 68 -2.82 6.24 8.16
N VAL A 69 -1.87 6.62 9.01
CA VAL A 69 -1.27 5.72 10.00
C VAL A 69 -2.19 5.50 11.20
N HIS A 70 -2.64 6.57 11.85
CA HIS A 70 -3.42 6.45 13.11
C HIS A 70 -4.89 6.16 12.83
N ARG A 71 -5.49 6.92 11.90
CA ARG A 71 -6.93 6.87 11.67
C ARG A 71 -7.30 5.67 10.79
N TYR A 72 -6.81 5.60 9.56
CA TYR A 72 -7.23 4.55 8.63
C TYR A 72 -6.64 3.18 8.97
N LEU A 73 -5.32 3.08 9.05
CA LEU A 73 -4.67 1.80 9.39
C LEU A 73 -4.99 1.39 10.83
N GLY A 74 -4.94 2.34 11.77
CA GLY A 74 -5.25 2.11 13.17
C GLY A 74 -6.67 1.58 13.38
N HIS A 75 -7.68 2.19 12.77
CA HIS A 75 -9.06 1.73 12.87
C HIS A 75 -9.24 0.32 12.26
N CYS A 76 -8.57 0.01 11.15
CA CYS A 76 -8.60 -1.34 10.58
C CYS A 76 -8.01 -2.38 11.53
N VAL A 77 -6.86 -2.07 12.14
CA VAL A 77 -6.21 -2.96 13.12
C VAL A 77 -7.08 -3.14 14.35
N ASP A 78 -7.61 -2.06 14.93
CA ASP A 78 -8.47 -2.11 16.12
C ASP A 78 -9.77 -2.89 15.86
N TYR A 79 -10.37 -2.70 14.68
CA TYR A 79 -11.53 -3.47 14.27
C TYR A 79 -11.23 -4.97 14.22
N LEU A 80 -10.10 -5.37 13.61
CA LEU A 80 -9.71 -6.77 13.50
C LEU A 80 -9.33 -7.38 14.84
N CYS A 81 -8.60 -6.64 15.68
CA CYS A 81 -8.28 -7.05 17.05
C CYS A 81 -9.56 -7.29 17.86
N GLY A 82 -10.52 -6.35 17.80
CA GLY A 82 -11.81 -6.46 18.50
C GLY A 82 -12.66 -7.64 17.99
N GLN A 83 -12.78 -7.77 16.68
CA GLN A 83 -13.55 -8.86 16.05
C GLN A 83 -13.01 -10.26 16.38
N ARG A 84 -11.69 -10.37 16.48
CA ARG A 84 -11.02 -11.65 16.72
C ARG A 84 -10.65 -11.88 18.18
N GLN A 85 -10.90 -10.90 19.05
CA GLN A 85 -10.51 -10.92 20.47
C GLN A 85 -8.99 -11.17 20.61
N LEU A 86 -8.18 -10.48 19.81
CA LEU A 86 -6.73 -10.58 19.78
C LEU A 86 -6.10 -9.26 20.21
N ALA A 87 -4.95 -9.34 20.85
CA ALA A 87 -4.16 -8.14 21.18
C ALA A 87 -3.44 -7.58 19.95
N ALA A 88 -3.04 -8.46 19.02
CA ALA A 88 -2.25 -8.09 17.86
C ALA A 88 -2.60 -8.93 16.63
N ILE A 89 -2.40 -8.35 15.43
CA ILE A 89 -2.59 -9.01 14.14
C ILE A 89 -1.30 -8.99 13.31
N ASN A 90 -1.31 -9.69 12.18
CA ASN A 90 -0.21 -9.63 11.21
C ASN A 90 -0.46 -8.49 10.22
N LEU A 91 0.60 -7.75 9.87
CA LEU A 91 0.59 -6.72 8.83
C LEU A 91 1.46 -7.14 7.64
N LEU A 92 1.00 -6.87 6.43
CA LEU A 92 1.80 -6.92 5.21
C LEU A 92 1.65 -5.61 4.48
N GLY A 93 2.76 -4.89 4.31
CA GLY A 93 2.78 -3.63 3.59
C GLY A 93 3.59 -3.73 2.30
N VAL A 94 2.99 -3.29 1.18
CA VAL A 94 3.64 -3.30 -0.13
C VAL A 94 3.94 -1.87 -0.56
N CYS A 95 5.18 -1.60 -0.95
CA CYS A 95 5.67 -0.29 -1.38
C CYS A 95 5.39 0.79 -0.31
N GLN A 96 4.71 1.87 -0.63
CA GLN A 96 4.31 2.92 0.33
C GLN A 96 3.46 2.34 1.47
N GLY A 97 2.62 1.33 1.21
CA GLY A 97 1.88 0.63 2.26
C GLY A 97 2.80 -0.04 3.29
N GLY A 98 4.00 -0.46 2.87
CA GLY A 98 5.04 -0.95 3.77
C GLY A 98 5.59 0.17 4.67
N ALA A 99 5.84 1.37 4.13
CA ALA A 99 6.27 2.53 4.91
C ALA A 99 5.21 2.94 5.96
N LEU A 100 3.93 2.98 5.57
CA LEU A 100 2.82 3.24 6.50
C LEU A 100 2.74 2.18 7.60
N SER A 101 2.92 0.90 7.23
CA SER A 101 2.91 -0.23 8.19
C SER A 101 4.10 -0.19 9.14
N LEU A 102 5.28 0.23 8.68
CA LEU A 102 6.46 0.46 9.53
C LEU A 102 6.20 1.58 10.54
N CYS A 103 5.67 2.71 10.09
CA CYS A 103 5.28 3.81 10.98
C CYS A 103 4.28 3.34 12.04
N PHE A 104 3.26 2.59 11.62
CA PHE A 104 2.27 2.05 12.55
C PHE A 104 2.89 1.09 13.57
N ALA A 105 3.72 0.15 13.11
CA ALA A 105 4.36 -0.82 14.01
C ALA A 105 5.35 -0.17 14.99
N ALA A 106 6.00 0.93 14.59
CA ALA A 106 6.86 1.69 15.48
C ALA A 106 6.08 2.44 16.58
N LEU A 107 4.87 2.91 16.26
CA LEU A 107 4.01 3.65 17.19
C LEU A 107 3.16 2.74 18.07
N TYR A 108 2.77 1.57 17.58
CA TYR A 108 1.87 0.61 18.24
C TYR A 108 2.42 -0.82 18.16
N PRO A 109 3.63 -1.08 18.69
CA PRO A 109 4.27 -2.40 18.59
C PRO A 109 3.44 -3.52 19.24
N GLU A 110 2.64 -3.20 20.26
CA GLU A 110 1.77 -4.14 20.94
C GLU A 110 0.60 -4.65 20.10
N LYS A 111 0.24 -3.92 19.03
CA LYS A 111 -0.85 -4.29 18.10
C LYS A 111 -0.37 -5.07 16.87
N VAL A 112 0.95 -5.20 16.70
CA VAL A 112 1.54 -5.85 15.51
C VAL A 112 2.26 -7.12 15.96
N ARG A 113 1.72 -8.28 15.57
CA ARG A 113 2.33 -9.57 15.88
C ARG A 113 3.52 -9.89 14.98
N ASN A 114 3.34 -9.72 13.68
CA ASN A 114 4.38 -9.83 12.68
C ASN A 114 4.17 -8.76 11.63
N LEU A 115 5.26 -8.20 11.13
CA LEU A 115 5.28 -7.25 10.02
C LEU A 115 6.07 -7.82 8.86
N VAL A 116 5.45 -7.87 7.70
CA VAL A 116 6.11 -8.19 6.43
C VAL A 116 6.09 -6.95 5.55
N THR A 117 7.23 -6.56 5.02
CA THR A 117 7.35 -5.45 4.07
C THR A 117 7.89 -5.96 2.73
N MET A 118 7.26 -5.54 1.64
CA MET A 118 7.65 -5.91 0.28
C MET A 118 7.93 -4.64 -0.53
N VAL A 119 9.09 -4.59 -1.18
CA VAL A 119 9.54 -3.47 -2.04
C VAL A 119 9.30 -2.09 -1.39
N THR A 120 9.58 -1.99 -0.09
CA THR A 120 9.23 -0.84 0.75
C THR A 120 10.35 0.19 0.75
N PRO A 121 10.09 1.43 0.34
CA PRO A 121 11.05 2.51 0.48
C PRO A 121 11.13 2.94 1.95
N VAL A 122 12.34 3.00 2.50
CA VAL A 122 12.60 3.39 3.89
C VAL A 122 13.40 4.68 3.97
N ASP A 123 14.44 4.82 3.17
CA ASP A 123 15.24 6.03 3.06
C ASP A 123 14.92 6.75 1.74
N PHE A 124 14.37 7.96 1.86
CA PHE A 124 14.00 8.81 0.73
C PHE A 124 15.10 9.83 0.38
N HIS A 125 16.17 9.93 1.19
CA HIS A 125 17.21 10.95 1.04
C HIS A 125 18.50 10.41 0.42
N THR A 126 18.42 9.27 -0.27
CA THR A 126 19.59 8.74 -0.98
C THR A 126 19.96 9.64 -2.17
N PRO A 127 21.28 9.85 -2.44
CA PRO A 127 21.74 10.77 -3.50
C PRO A 127 21.26 10.41 -4.90
N ASP A 128 20.94 9.16 -5.15
CA ASP A 128 20.45 8.61 -6.42
C ASP A 128 18.91 8.61 -6.55
N ASN A 129 18.21 9.10 -5.53
CA ASN A 129 16.74 9.18 -5.56
C ASN A 129 16.25 10.36 -6.42
N LEU A 130 16.11 10.10 -7.71
CA LEU A 130 15.69 11.10 -8.69
C LEU A 130 14.28 11.66 -8.39
N LEU A 131 13.37 10.87 -7.81
CA LEU A 131 12.03 11.36 -7.44
C LEU A 131 12.09 12.42 -6.34
N THR A 132 12.94 12.23 -5.34
CA THR A 132 13.15 13.23 -4.29
C THR A 132 13.70 14.52 -4.87
N HIS A 133 14.65 14.45 -5.79
CA HIS A 133 15.19 15.64 -6.45
C HIS A 133 14.15 16.36 -7.31
N LEU A 134 13.32 15.63 -8.02
CA LEU A 134 12.23 16.22 -8.83
C LEU A 134 11.19 16.93 -7.97
N ILE A 135 10.74 16.31 -6.88
CA ILE A 135 9.66 16.85 -6.05
C ILE A 135 10.06 18.14 -5.32
N GLN A 136 11.35 18.34 -5.04
CA GLN A 136 11.87 19.57 -4.43
C GLN A 136 11.69 20.82 -5.32
N HIS A 137 11.47 20.63 -6.62
CA HIS A 137 11.31 21.70 -7.60
C HIS A 137 9.85 21.86 -8.07
N ILE A 138 8.92 21.13 -7.47
CA ILE A 138 7.49 21.17 -7.81
C ILE A 138 6.74 21.89 -6.68
N ASP A 139 5.99 22.92 -7.02
CA ASP A 139 5.02 23.52 -6.12
C ASP A 139 3.78 22.60 -6.06
N ILE A 140 3.71 21.80 -4.98
CA ILE A 140 2.66 20.79 -4.79
C ILE A 140 1.30 21.46 -4.59
N ASP A 141 1.25 22.57 -3.87
CA ASP A 141 0.00 23.28 -3.59
C ASP A 141 -0.58 23.85 -4.89
N LEU A 142 0.25 24.51 -5.70
CA LEU A 142 -0.15 24.99 -7.02
C LEU A 142 -0.61 23.86 -7.94
N LEU A 143 0.07 22.71 -7.91
CA LEU A 143 -0.28 21.55 -8.70
C LEU A 143 -1.66 21.01 -8.31
N VAL A 144 -1.91 20.85 -7.01
CA VAL A 144 -3.19 20.37 -6.49
C VAL A 144 -4.31 21.39 -6.71
N ASP A 145 -4.06 22.68 -6.53
CA ASP A 145 -5.04 23.74 -6.77
C ASP A 145 -5.44 23.85 -8.26
N THR A 146 -4.50 23.54 -9.16
CA THR A 146 -4.73 23.62 -10.61
C THR A 146 -5.40 22.35 -11.17
N LEU A 147 -4.95 21.17 -10.75
CA LEU A 147 -5.35 19.89 -11.34
C LEU A 147 -6.34 19.10 -10.47
N GLY A 148 -6.48 19.45 -9.18
CA GLY A 148 -7.14 18.61 -8.21
C GLY A 148 -6.31 17.34 -7.97
N ASN A 149 -6.81 16.21 -8.42
CA ASN A 149 -6.04 14.96 -8.39
C ASN A 149 -4.99 14.91 -9.50
N LEU A 150 -3.81 14.42 -9.17
CA LEU A 150 -2.78 14.18 -10.18
C LEU A 150 -3.22 13.07 -11.14
N PRO A 151 -3.36 13.35 -12.44
CA PRO A 151 -3.75 12.34 -13.41
C PRO A 151 -2.78 11.16 -13.45
N GLY A 152 -3.30 9.92 -13.41
CA GLY A 152 -2.47 8.71 -13.45
C GLY A 152 -1.55 8.63 -14.68
N GLN A 153 -1.95 9.24 -15.80
CA GLN A 153 -1.12 9.35 -16.99
C GLN A 153 0.14 10.19 -16.76
N MET A 154 0.05 11.28 -16.00
CA MET A 154 1.21 12.09 -15.63
C MET A 154 2.17 11.33 -14.74
N LEU A 155 1.64 10.61 -13.75
CA LEU A 155 2.45 9.73 -12.89
C LEU A 155 3.14 8.65 -13.73
N ASN A 156 2.42 7.99 -14.63
CA ASN A 156 2.99 6.98 -15.51
C ASN A 156 4.09 7.56 -16.41
N PHE A 157 3.88 8.72 -16.97
CA PHE A 157 4.90 9.42 -17.75
C PHE A 157 6.14 9.75 -16.93
N ALA A 158 5.97 10.27 -15.71
CA ALA A 158 7.07 10.56 -14.80
C ALA A 158 7.88 9.27 -14.48
N PHE A 159 7.22 8.18 -14.13
CA PHE A 159 7.91 6.91 -13.86
C PHE A 159 8.65 6.35 -15.08
N VAL A 160 8.04 6.38 -16.26
CA VAL A 160 8.70 5.93 -17.51
C VAL A 160 9.90 6.79 -17.83
N SER A 161 9.83 8.11 -17.57
CA SER A 161 10.92 9.05 -17.80
C SER A 161 12.15 8.83 -16.91
N LEU A 162 11.98 8.18 -15.73
CA LEU A 162 13.08 7.83 -14.85
C LEU A 162 14.00 6.74 -15.43
N SER A 163 13.47 5.85 -16.28
CA SER A 163 14.23 4.77 -16.92
C SER A 163 13.61 4.39 -18.26
N PRO A 164 13.62 5.28 -19.27
CA PRO A 164 12.85 5.10 -20.49
C PRO A 164 13.27 3.85 -21.28
N PHE A 165 14.57 3.56 -21.38
CA PHE A 165 15.08 2.39 -22.10
C PHE A 165 14.75 1.07 -21.42
N ARG A 166 14.76 1.03 -20.09
CA ARG A 166 14.46 -0.17 -19.31
C ARG A 166 12.95 -0.44 -19.28
N LEU A 167 12.15 0.58 -19.00
CA LEU A 167 10.70 0.41 -18.79
C LEU A 167 9.90 0.37 -20.11
N ALA A 168 10.32 1.14 -21.14
CA ALA A 168 9.71 1.04 -22.45
C ALA A 168 10.21 -0.17 -23.25
N GLY A 169 11.51 -0.54 -23.11
CA GLY A 169 12.09 -1.68 -23.82
C GLY A 169 11.57 -3.04 -23.32
N GLN A 170 11.47 -3.25 -22.01
CA GLN A 170 10.94 -4.50 -21.46
C GLN A 170 9.49 -4.78 -21.88
N LYS A 171 8.69 -3.75 -22.06
CA LYS A 171 7.29 -3.88 -22.49
C LYS A 171 7.13 -4.47 -23.90
N TYR A 172 8.19 -4.46 -24.70
CA TYR A 172 8.23 -5.00 -26.08
C TYR A 172 9.01 -6.32 -26.18
N VAL A 173 9.71 -6.74 -25.13
CA VAL A 173 10.53 -7.97 -25.13
C VAL A 173 9.84 -9.11 -24.40
N ASP A 174 8.90 -8.82 -23.50
CA ASP A 174 8.14 -9.79 -22.70
C ASP A 174 6.75 -10.10 -23.29
N VAL A 175 6.58 -9.92 -24.63
CA VAL A 175 5.35 -10.33 -25.36
C VAL A 175 5.60 -11.63 -26.13
#